data_dd7192563d0992a2866621fc491f6f38
#
_entry.id   dd7192563d0992a2866621fc491f6f38
#
_cell.length_a   1.000
_cell.length_b   1.000
_cell.length_c   1.000
_cell.angle_alpha   90.00
_cell.angle_beta   90.00
_cell.angle_gamma   90.00
#
_symmetry.space_group_name_H-M   'P 1'
#
loop_
_entity.id
_entity.type
_entity.pdbx_description
1 polymer ?
#
loop_
_entity_poly.entity_id
_entity_poly.type
_entity_poly.pdbx_seq_one_letter_code
_entity_poly.pdbx_strand_id
1 'polypeptide(L)'
;AEKRLSADVINFSAAQSSVKKGETLIDTVNNILAMKVDMVVMRHPNPGAGVFLSQHVKVPIVNAGDGAHEHPTQALLDSYTIRERLGSVAGKKVVIVGDILHSRVALSNIFALHMQGAEVAVCGPKTLIPKYIHELGVHVETDLKKALQWCDVANMLRIQNERLVSLYF
;
A
#
# COMPACT_ATOMS: atom_id res chain seq x y z
N ALA A 1 10.32 -13.17 -1.30
CA ALA A 1 9.47 -13.73 -2.38
C ALA A 1 10.32 -14.06 -3.62
N GLU A 2 11.13 -13.13 -4.13
CA GLU A 2 11.86 -13.26 -5.41
C GLU A 2 12.76 -14.51 -5.43
N LYS A 3 13.53 -14.76 -4.39
CA LYS A 3 14.39 -15.97 -4.27
C LYS A 3 13.60 -17.29 -4.32
N ARG A 4 12.34 -17.31 -3.86
CA ARG A 4 11.48 -18.50 -3.97
C ARG A 4 10.97 -18.72 -5.39
N LEU A 5 11.06 -17.70 -6.24
CA LEU A 5 10.74 -17.75 -7.66
C LEU A 5 12.00 -17.93 -8.53
N SER A 6 13.11 -18.34 -7.92
CA SER A 6 14.41 -18.55 -8.57
C SER A 6 14.97 -17.28 -9.25
N ALA A 7 14.61 -16.11 -8.76
CA ALA A 7 15.15 -14.85 -9.24
C ALA A 7 16.48 -14.52 -8.54
N ASP A 8 17.44 -14.03 -9.28
CA ASP A 8 18.62 -13.39 -8.71
C ASP A 8 18.24 -12.00 -8.17
N VAL A 9 18.65 -11.71 -6.93
CA VAL A 9 18.22 -10.50 -6.23
C VAL A 9 19.39 -9.64 -5.83
N ILE A 10 19.41 -8.40 -6.32
CA ILE A 10 20.32 -7.35 -5.88
C ILE A 10 19.57 -6.46 -4.90
N ASN A 11 20.01 -6.40 -3.65
CA ASN A 11 19.43 -5.51 -2.65
C ASN A 11 20.18 -4.18 -2.63
N PHE A 12 19.42 -3.10 -2.77
CA PHE A 12 19.94 -1.74 -2.75
C PHE A 12 19.25 -0.94 -1.65
N SER A 13 20.02 -0.26 -0.80
CA SER A 13 19.50 0.62 0.24
C SER A 13 19.94 2.06 -0.01
N ALA A 14 18.99 2.94 -0.27
CA ALA A 14 19.23 4.37 -0.45
C ALA A 14 19.90 5.03 0.77
N ALA A 15 19.66 4.52 1.98
CA ALA A 15 20.27 5.04 3.20
C ALA A 15 21.80 4.85 3.29
N GLN A 16 22.33 3.87 2.55
CA GLN A 16 23.77 3.55 2.51
C GLN A 16 24.46 3.98 1.21
N SER A 17 23.73 4.58 0.29
CA SER A 17 24.16 4.84 -1.08
C SER A 17 24.41 6.32 -1.34
N SER A 18 24.90 6.63 -2.53
CA SER A 18 25.21 7.92 -3.12
C SER A 18 24.06 8.96 -3.14
N VAL A 19 22.80 8.57 -2.81
CA VAL A 19 21.69 9.51 -2.60
C VAL A 19 22.06 10.61 -1.59
N LYS A 20 22.93 10.32 -0.62
CA LYS A 20 23.53 11.33 0.27
C LYS A 20 24.46 12.34 -0.45
N LYS A 21 24.83 12.06 -1.69
CA LYS A 21 25.74 12.89 -2.51
C LYS A 21 25.00 13.77 -3.52
N GLY A 22 23.66 13.85 -3.45
CA GLY A 22 22.86 14.70 -4.34
C GLY A 22 22.43 14.03 -5.67
N GLU A 23 22.61 12.73 -5.81
CA GLU A 23 22.09 11.99 -6.97
C GLU A 23 20.54 11.97 -6.97
N THR A 24 19.96 12.10 -8.15
CA THR A 24 18.51 11.99 -8.31
C THR A 24 18.06 10.53 -8.24
N LEU A 25 16.75 10.31 -8.02
CA LEU A 25 16.16 8.98 -8.05
C LEU A 25 16.37 8.30 -9.41
N ILE A 26 16.30 9.06 -10.51
CA ILE A 26 16.53 8.54 -11.87
C ILE A 26 17.97 8.10 -12.04
N ASP A 27 18.95 8.89 -11.58
CA ASP A 27 20.37 8.54 -11.70
C ASP A 27 20.68 7.25 -10.94
N THR A 28 20.14 7.15 -9.71
CA THR A 28 20.29 5.94 -8.89
C THR A 28 19.72 4.70 -9.61
N VAL A 29 18.52 4.82 -10.18
CA VAL A 29 17.88 3.70 -10.87
C VAL A 29 18.62 3.38 -12.17
N ASN A 30 19.09 4.36 -12.94
CA ASN A 30 19.88 4.13 -14.15
C ASN A 30 21.20 3.39 -13.84
N ASN A 31 21.86 3.69 -12.73
CA ASN A 31 23.02 2.95 -12.26
C ASN A 31 22.69 1.47 -11.97
N ILE A 32 21.53 1.20 -11.39
CA ILE A 32 21.04 -0.18 -11.15
C ILE A 32 20.71 -0.86 -12.48
N LEU A 33 20.07 -0.16 -13.42
CA LEU A 33 19.73 -0.69 -14.75
C LEU A 33 20.96 -1.04 -15.59
N ALA A 34 22.09 -0.33 -15.38
CA ALA A 34 23.37 -0.67 -16.03
C ALA A 34 23.88 -2.07 -15.67
N MET A 35 23.42 -2.65 -14.56
CA MET A 35 23.67 -4.04 -14.17
C MET A 35 22.77 -5.06 -14.86
N LYS A 36 21.96 -4.64 -15.86
CA LYS A 36 21.06 -5.47 -16.67
C LYS A 36 20.01 -6.21 -15.83
N VAL A 37 19.36 -5.50 -14.92
CA VAL A 37 18.22 -6.02 -14.16
C VAL A 37 16.96 -6.04 -15.02
N ASP A 38 16.11 -7.06 -14.84
CA ASP A 38 14.88 -7.26 -15.62
C ASP A 38 13.67 -6.57 -14.98
N MET A 39 13.74 -6.24 -13.69
CA MET A 39 12.65 -5.63 -12.91
C MET A 39 13.20 -4.86 -11.71
N VAL A 40 12.52 -3.81 -11.32
CA VAL A 40 12.83 -3.07 -10.09
C VAL A 40 11.66 -3.15 -9.12
N VAL A 41 11.90 -3.70 -7.92
CA VAL A 41 10.95 -3.65 -6.80
C VAL A 41 11.34 -2.50 -5.90
N MET A 42 10.47 -1.50 -5.78
CA MET A 42 10.81 -0.25 -5.11
C MET A 42 9.88 0.07 -3.94
N ARG A 43 10.49 0.50 -2.84
CA ARG A 43 9.80 1.17 -1.74
C ARG A 43 10.38 2.57 -1.56
N HIS A 44 9.54 3.60 -1.53
CA HIS A 44 9.99 4.99 -1.49
C HIS A 44 9.18 5.81 -0.46
N PRO A 45 9.78 6.80 0.21
CA PRO A 45 9.06 7.67 1.15
C PRO A 45 8.10 8.64 0.45
N ASN A 46 8.38 9.04 -0.80
CA ASN A 46 7.56 10.00 -1.52
C ASN A 46 6.46 9.30 -2.33
N PRO A 47 5.21 9.78 -2.22
CA PRO A 47 4.10 9.34 -3.08
C PRO A 47 4.41 9.50 -4.57
N GLY A 48 3.93 8.56 -5.40
CA GLY A 48 4.04 8.65 -6.85
C GLY A 48 5.42 8.29 -7.43
N ALA A 49 6.43 8.00 -6.59
CA ALA A 49 7.78 7.70 -7.05
C ALA A 49 7.84 6.50 -8.01
N GLY A 50 7.01 5.47 -7.80
CA GLY A 50 6.91 4.32 -8.69
C GLY A 50 6.36 4.68 -10.07
N VAL A 51 5.29 5.47 -10.11
CA VAL A 51 4.69 5.98 -11.35
C VAL A 51 5.68 6.86 -12.10
N PHE A 52 6.32 7.79 -11.39
CA PHE A 52 7.34 8.66 -11.98
C PHE A 52 8.45 7.85 -12.65
N LEU A 53 9.02 6.86 -11.98
CA LEU A 53 10.07 6.01 -12.57
C LEU A 53 9.56 5.21 -13.76
N SER A 54 8.36 4.64 -13.71
CA SER A 54 7.81 3.85 -14.82
C SER A 54 7.68 4.62 -16.13
N GLN A 55 7.60 5.96 -16.07
CA GLN A 55 7.60 6.85 -17.23
C GLN A 55 8.99 7.13 -17.80
N HIS A 56 10.05 6.85 -17.03
CA HIS A 56 11.43 7.20 -17.39
C HIS A 56 12.32 6.00 -17.67
N VAL A 57 11.89 4.80 -17.29
CA VAL A 57 12.65 3.57 -17.50
C VAL A 57 11.84 2.52 -18.26
N LYS A 58 12.56 1.60 -18.95
CA LYS A 58 11.89 0.56 -19.79
C LYS A 58 11.58 -0.73 -19.05
N VAL A 59 12.15 -0.94 -17.87
CA VAL A 59 11.93 -2.15 -17.09
C VAL A 59 10.67 -2.01 -16.22
N PRO A 60 9.95 -3.10 -15.93
CA PRO A 60 8.83 -3.10 -15.01
C PRO A 60 9.21 -2.58 -13.62
N ILE A 61 8.38 -1.71 -13.07
CA ILE A 61 8.50 -1.20 -11.70
C ILE A 61 7.38 -1.79 -10.84
N VAL A 62 7.75 -2.50 -9.78
CA VAL A 62 6.82 -3.01 -8.77
C VAL A 62 6.82 -2.07 -7.57
N ASN A 63 5.69 -1.42 -7.30
CA ASN A 63 5.53 -0.55 -6.13
C ASN A 63 5.31 -1.41 -4.86
N ALA A 64 6.33 -1.48 -4.01
CA ALA A 64 6.27 -2.13 -2.69
C ALA A 64 5.91 -1.15 -1.55
N GLY A 65 5.37 0.00 -1.90
CA GLY A 65 4.83 1.04 -1.02
C GLY A 65 5.53 2.38 -1.16
N ASP A 66 4.76 3.43 -1.48
CA ASP A 66 5.22 4.79 -1.67
C ASP A 66 4.52 5.77 -0.71
N GLY A 67 5.27 6.31 0.23
CA GLY A 67 4.76 7.26 1.22
C GLY A 67 3.55 6.76 1.99
N ALA A 68 2.52 7.61 2.08
CA ALA A 68 1.19 7.28 2.58
C ALA A 68 0.18 7.00 1.46
N HIS A 69 0.65 6.88 0.20
CA HIS A 69 -0.19 6.82 -0.99
C HIS A 69 -0.65 5.39 -1.29
N GLU A 70 0.25 4.50 -1.72
CA GLU A 70 -0.12 3.17 -2.21
C GLU A 70 0.79 2.05 -1.72
N HIS A 71 0.23 0.84 -1.58
CA HIS A 71 0.94 -0.42 -1.39
C HIS A 71 0.21 -1.55 -2.14
N PRO A 72 0.24 -1.54 -3.48
CA PRO A 72 -0.57 -2.44 -4.30
C PRO A 72 -0.31 -3.92 -4.03
N THR A 73 0.95 -4.29 -3.80
CA THR A 73 1.32 -5.68 -3.51
C THR A 73 0.74 -6.19 -2.19
N GLN A 74 0.51 -5.31 -1.21
CA GLN A 74 -0.18 -5.69 0.03
C GLN A 74 -1.67 -5.92 -0.23
N ALA A 75 -2.31 -5.06 -1.00
CA ALA A 75 -3.73 -5.23 -1.34
C ALA A 75 -3.98 -6.51 -2.14
N LEU A 76 -3.08 -6.87 -3.05
CA LEU A 76 -3.13 -8.16 -3.75
C LEU A 76 -2.97 -9.34 -2.80
N LEU A 77 -2.07 -9.26 -1.82
CA LEU A 77 -1.88 -10.28 -0.80
C LEU A 77 -3.14 -10.45 0.06
N ASP A 78 -3.75 -9.35 0.50
CA ASP A 78 -4.96 -9.36 1.31
C ASP A 78 -6.13 -9.95 0.52
N SER A 79 -6.33 -9.52 -0.73
CA SER A 79 -7.34 -10.06 -1.65
C SER A 79 -7.15 -11.55 -1.92
N TYR A 80 -5.90 -11.99 -2.12
CA TYR A 80 -5.57 -13.39 -2.31
C TYR A 80 -5.93 -14.22 -1.06
N THR A 81 -5.60 -13.69 0.13
CA THR A 81 -5.92 -14.35 1.40
C THR A 81 -7.42 -14.50 1.61
N ILE A 82 -8.19 -13.45 1.29
CA ILE A 82 -9.66 -13.50 1.37
C ILE A 82 -10.20 -14.56 0.42
N ARG A 83 -9.74 -14.57 -0.83
CA ARG A 83 -10.15 -15.56 -1.83
C ARG A 83 -9.79 -17.00 -1.40
N GLU A 84 -8.61 -17.20 -0.87
CA GLU A 84 -8.16 -18.53 -0.41
C GLU A 84 -9.01 -19.04 0.75
N ARG A 85 -9.43 -18.17 1.67
CA ARG A 85 -10.21 -18.53 2.86
C ARG A 85 -11.71 -18.60 2.64
N LEU A 86 -12.27 -17.73 1.80
CA LEU A 86 -13.70 -17.55 1.62
C LEU A 86 -14.19 -17.89 0.20
N GLY A 87 -13.31 -18.36 -0.66
CA GLY A 87 -13.60 -18.76 -2.04
C GLY A 87 -13.73 -17.59 -3.02
N SER A 88 -14.21 -16.43 -2.59
CA SER A 88 -14.41 -15.23 -3.42
C SER A 88 -14.18 -13.97 -2.62
N VAL A 89 -13.80 -12.90 -3.30
CA VAL A 89 -13.80 -11.52 -2.77
C VAL A 89 -15.12 -10.84 -3.10
N ALA A 90 -15.71 -11.15 -4.27
CA ALA A 90 -16.96 -10.55 -4.73
C ALA A 90 -18.11 -10.82 -3.75
N GLY A 91 -18.87 -9.77 -3.43
CA GLY A 91 -20.00 -9.80 -2.51
C GLY A 91 -19.61 -9.93 -1.03
N LYS A 92 -18.32 -9.94 -0.69
CA LYS A 92 -17.89 -9.96 0.71
C LYS A 92 -17.90 -8.56 1.32
N LYS A 93 -18.26 -8.50 2.60
CA LYS A 93 -18.23 -7.29 3.41
C LYS A 93 -16.92 -7.20 4.14
N VAL A 94 -16.08 -6.24 3.76
CA VAL A 94 -14.73 -6.07 4.32
C VAL A 94 -14.66 -4.75 5.08
N VAL A 95 -14.32 -4.79 6.36
CA VAL A 95 -14.04 -3.58 7.15
C VAL A 95 -12.55 -3.39 7.36
N ILE A 96 -12.06 -2.19 7.08
CA ILE A 96 -10.67 -1.78 7.34
C ILE A 96 -10.68 -0.95 8.63
N VAL A 97 -9.98 -1.42 9.66
CA VAL A 97 -10.06 -0.86 11.01
C VAL A 97 -8.75 -0.21 11.43
N GLY A 98 -8.80 1.01 11.92
CA GLY A 98 -7.66 1.67 12.56
C GLY A 98 -7.34 3.06 12.01
N ASP A 99 -6.06 3.35 11.80
CA ASP A 99 -5.58 4.63 11.27
C ASP A 99 -5.69 4.66 9.73
N ILE A 100 -6.85 5.05 9.24
CA ILE A 100 -7.14 5.11 7.80
C ILE A 100 -6.37 6.28 7.15
N LEU A 101 -6.28 7.42 7.85
CA LEU A 101 -5.71 8.67 7.33
C LEU A 101 -4.24 8.52 6.92
N HIS A 102 -3.46 7.77 7.67
CA HIS A 102 -2.02 7.61 7.44
C HIS A 102 -1.65 6.26 6.80
N SER A 103 -2.66 5.44 6.44
CA SER A 103 -2.41 4.08 5.95
C SER A 103 -2.51 4.00 4.42
N ARG A 104 -1.36 3.86 3.76
CA ARG A 104 -1.31 3.48 2.34
C ARG A 104 -1.94 2.12 2.05
N VAL A 105 -1.94 1.21 3.03
CA VAL A 105 -2.57 -0.11 2.90
C VAL A 105 -4.09 0.03 2.82
N ALA A 106 -4.69 0.96 3.59
CA ALA A 106 -6.12 1.23 3.53
C ALA A 106 -6.57 1.65 2.12
N LEU A 107 -5.88 2.62 1.50
CA LEU A 107 -6.22 3.10 0.16
C LEU A 107 -6.11 1.99 -0.88
N SER A 108 -4.98 1.28 -0.93
CA SER A 108 -4.79 0.19 -1.88
C SER A 108 -5.82 -0.92 -1.70
N ASN A 109 -6.20 -1.26 -0.45
CA ASN A 109 -7.24 -2.24 -0.20
C ASN A 109 -8.63 -1.75 -0.64
N ILE A 110 -8.97 -0.48 -0.40
CA ILE A 110 -10.24 0.09 -0.87
C ILE A 110 -10.37 -0.10 -2.39
N PHE A 111 -9.36 0.32 -3.15
CA PHE A 111 -9.39 0.18 -4.61
C PHE A 111 -9.42 -1.28 -5.07
N ALA A 112 -8.53 -2.13 -4.54
CA ALA A 112 -8.45 -3.52 -4.96
C ALA A 112 -9.70 -4.33 -4.63
N LEU A 113 -10.31 -4.10 -3.47
CA LEU A 113 -11.52 -4.80 -3.04
C LEU A 113 -12.76 -4.34 -3.82
N HIS A 114 -12.91 -3.03 -4.08
CA HIS A 114 -13.98 -2.52 -4.93
C HIS A 114 -13.89 -3.06 -6.36
N MET A 115 -12.69 -3.08 -6.95
CA MET A 115 -12.49 -3.66 -8.29
C MET A 115 -12.87 -5.14 -8.36
N GLN A 116 -12.82 -5.84 -7.25
CA GLN A 116 -13.20 -7.25 -7.15
C GLN A 116 -14.65 -7.47 -6.69
N GLY A 117 -15.43 -6.40 -6.53
CA GLY A 117 -16.84 -6.45 -6.18
C GLY A 117 -17.14 -6.71 -4.71
N ALA A 118 -16.23 -6.37 -3.79
CA ALA A 118 -16.51 -6.36 -2.36
C ALA A 118 -17.24 -5.10 -1.92
N GLU A 119 -18.03 -5.21 -0.84
CA GLU A 119 -18.53 -4.06 -0.08
C GLU A 119 -17.48 -3.66 0.95
N VAL A 120 -17.02 -2.39 0.92
CA VAL A 120 -15.93 -1.93 1.78
C VAL A 120 -16.43 -0.90 2.79
N ALA A 121 -16.07 -1.11 4.05
CA ALA A 121 -16.25 -0.13 5.11
C ALA A 121 -14.90 0.24 5.74
N VAL A 122 -14.82 1.44 6.30
CA VAL A 122 -13.70 1.87 7.14
C VAL A 122 -14.20 2.14 8.55
N CYS A 123 -13.43 1.76 9.56
CA CYS A 123 -13.78 1.96 10.95
C CYS A 123 -12.59 2.49 11.76
N GLY A 124 -12.83 3.55 12.52
CA GLY A 124 -11.82 4.15 13.38
C GLY A 124 -12.28 5.44 14.07
N PRO A 125 -11.44 6.04 14.90
CA PRO A 125 -11.72 7.36 15.46
C PRO A 125 -11.89 8.40 14.33
N LYS A 126 -12.83 9.32 14.50
CA LYS A 126 -13.11 10.37 13.48
C LYS A 126 -11.89 11.16 13.07
N THR A 127 -10.94 11.37 13.97
CA THR A 127 -9.67 12.07 13.71
C THR A 127 -8.70 11.28 12.82
N LEU A 128 -8.88 9.98 12.69
CA LEU A 128 -8.06 9.09 11.88
C LEU A 128 -8.76 8.61 10.60
N ILE A 129 -9.91 9.20 10.27
CA ILE A 129 -10.65 8.95 9.03
C ILE A 129 -10.57 10.20 8.16
N PRO A 130 -10.11 10.09 6.89
CA PRO A 130 -10.09 11.22 5.97
C PRO A 130 -11.49 11.78 5.74
N LYS A 131 -11.63 13.12 5.74
CA LYS A 131 -12.92 13.82 5.67
C LYS A 131 -13.79 13.40 4.48
N TYR A 132 -13.16 13.14 3.34
CA TYR A 132 -13.83 12.83 2.06
C TYR A 132 -13.70 11.36 1.66
N ILE A 133 -13.36 10.47 2.58
CA ILE A 133 -13.15 9.04 2.28
C ILE A 133 -14.40 8.37 1.67
N HIS A 134 -15.59 8.86 1.99
CA HIS A 134 -16.86 8.36 1.47
C HIS A 134 -16.97 8.54 -0.07
N GLU A 135 -16.26 9.51 -0.66
CA GLU A 135 -16.20 9.70 -2.11
C GLU A 135 -15.56 8.50 -2.84
N LEU A 136 -14.80 7.68 -2.11
CA LEU A 136 -14.28 6.41 -2.63
C LEU A 136 -15.31 5.26 -2.59
N GLY A 137 -16.58 5.55 -2.27
CA GLY A 137 -17.65 4.55 -2.22
C GLY A 137 -17.62 3.65 -0.98
N VAL A 138 -16.86 4.01 0.06
CA VAL A 138 -16.77 3.23 1.30
C VAL A 138 -17.78 3.67 2.34
N HIS A 139 -18.25 2.71 3.13
CA HIS A 139 -19.05 2.97 4.31
C HIS A 139 -18.17 3.43 5.48
N VAL A 140 -18.59 4.44 6.21
CA VAL A 140 -17.84 4.94 7.38
C VAL A 140 -18.58 4.55 8.67
N GLU A 141 -17.92 3.79 9.53
CA GLU A 141 -18.42 3.41 10.85
C GLU A 141 -17.42 3.85 11.93
N THR A 142 -17.92 4.34 13.06
CA THR A 142 -17.08 4.74 14.20
C THR A 142 -17.24 3.82 15.41
N ASP A 143 -18.24 2.96 15.38
CA ASP A 143 -18.48 1.93 16.39
C ASP A 143 -17.90 0.59 15.91
N LEU A 144 -16.80 0.20 16.54
CA LEU A 144 -16.09 -1.05 16.21
C LEU A 144 -17.00 -2.28 16.34
N LYS A 145 -17.88 -2.33 17.33
CA LYS A 145 -18.77 -3.47 17.54
C LYS A 145 -19.75 -3.61 16.37
N LYS A 146 -20.32 -2.50 15.90
CA LYS A 146 -21.22 -2.51 14.73
C LYS A 146 -20.48 -2.91 13.47
N ALA A 147 -19.27 -2.37 13.26
CA ALA A 147 -18.43 -2.71 12.13
C ALA A 147 -18.11 -4.21 12.07
N LEU A 148 -17.75 -4.81 13.21
CA LEU A 148 -17.43 -6.25 13.31
C LEU A 148 -18.68 -7.15 13.16
N GLN A 149 -19.86 -6.67 13.56
CA GLN A 149 -21.12 -7.40 13.33
C GLN A 149 -21.56 -7.38 11.86
N TRP A 150 -21.16 -6.35 11.12
CA TRP A 150 -21.53 -6.17 9.72
C TRP A 150 -20.63 -6.97 8.77
N CYS A 151 -19.35 -7.14 9.08
CA CYS A 151 -18.35 -7.62 8.14
C CYS A 151 -18.19 -9.14 8.12
N ASP A 152 -17.77 -9.67 6.95
CA ASP A 152 -17.26 -11.03 6.80
C ASP A 152 -15.76 -11.09 7.09
N VAL A 153 -15.05 -9.96 6.86
CA VAL A 153 -13.59 -9.83 7.00
C VAL A 153 -13.26 -8.52 7.69
N ALA A 154 -12.41 -8.57 8.71
CA ALA A 154 -11.83 -7.40 9.35
C ALA A 154 -10.34 -7.30 9.05
N ASN A 155 -9.93 -6.24 8.32
CA ASN A 155 -8.53 -5.90 8.09
C ASN A 155 -8.07 -4.91 9.16
N MET A 156 -7.27 -5.37 10.11
CA MET A 156 -6.79 -4.57 11.23
C MET A 156 -5.48 -3.87 10.88
N LEU A 157 -5.52 -2.54 10.79
CA LEU A 157 -4.34 -1.74 10.52
C LEU A 157 -3.49 -1.54 11.77
N ARG A 158 -2.18 -1.46 11.60
CA ARG A 158 -1.26 -1.02 12.64
C ARG A 158 -1.44 0.49 12.89
N ILE A 159 -1.45 0.93 14.14
CA ILE A 159 -1.35 2.35 14.49
C ILE A 159 0.05 2.85 14.13
N GLN A 160 0.12 3.95 13.39
CA GLN A 160 1.39 4.53 12.91
C GLN A 160 1.85 5.68 13.82
N ASN A 161 2.26 5.35 15.04
CA ASN A 161 2.68 6.34 16.05
C ASN A 161 3.79 7.27 15.51
N GLU A 162 4.67 6.75 14.65
CA GLU A 162 5.74 7.50 14.01
C GLU A 162 5.26 8.63 13.06
N ARG A 163 3.99 8.59 12.64
CA ARG A 163 3.36 9.62 11.81
C ARG A 163 2.47 10.57 12.60
N LEU A 164 2.05 10.17 13.80
CA LEU A 164 1.24 11.02 14.70
C LEU A 164 2.09 12.10 15.37
N VAL A 165 3.36 11.82 15.64
CA VAL A 165 4.26 12.77 16.34
C VAL A 165 4.58 14.01 15.48
N SER A 166 4.51 13.93 14.16
CA SER A 166 4.76 15.06 13.26
C SER A 166 3.62 16.10 13.21
N LEU A 167 2.49 15.85 13.85
CA LEU A 167 1.33 16.75 13.88
C LEU A 167 1.25 17.64 15.13
N TYR A 168 2.18 17.50 16.08
CA TYR A 168 2.17 18.23 17.35
C TYR A 168 3.39 19.12 17.58
N PHE A 169 4.20 19.39 16.54
CA PHE A 169 5.30 20.37 16.60
C PHE A 169 5.27 21.32 15.41
#